data_18ebe1fd1388ef4c81c49454036d84bd
#
_entry.id   18ebe1fd1388ef4c81c49454036d84bd
#
_cell.length_a   1.000
_cell.length_b   1.000
_cell.length_c   1.000
_cell.angle_alpha   90.00
_cell.angle_beta   90.00
_cell.angle_gamma   90.00
#
_symmetry.space_group_name_H-M   'P 1'
#
loop_
_entity.id
_entity.type
_entity.pdbx_description
1 polymer ?
#
loop_
_entity_poly.entity_id
_entity_poly.type
_entity_poly.pdbx_seq_one_letter_code
_entity_poly.pdbx_strand_id
1 'polypeptide(L)'
;LKIKYPENQTSLSYLEMTLSMMKRYGIEVETKQNIIDIKQGNYKIEEETFEADWSSASFFYALVAIEKKHKIFLPQLKENSLQGDKAIERIFRKSFSVLTSYTKEGAIIEYSPDLEKQPQQIDFTSTPDLFLPVLIADVCTSSQLSYSGLQTLNLKESQRLDKAIEQLQQFRIKFIENNNVLTLDKTQRHFNNP
;
A
#
# COMPACT_ATOMS: atom_id res chain seq x y z
N LEU A 1 21.96 12.40 -18.45
CA LEU A 1 22.01 10.99 -18.10
C LEU A 1 20.82 10.28 -18.74
N LYS A 2 21.08 9.16 -19.44
CA LYS A 2 20.01 8.31 -19.96
C LYS A 2 20.03 6.98 -19.26
N ILE A 3 18.88 6.56 -18.76
CA ILE A 3 18.69 5.29 -18.07
C ILE A 3 17.62 4.50 -18.82
N LYS A 4 17.90 3.26 -19.17
CA LYS A 4 16.93 2.31 -19.72
C LYS A 4 16.62 1.29 -18.63
N TYR A 5 15.33 1.05 -18.37
CA TYR A 5 14.86 0.05 -17.43
C TYR A 5 14.01 -1.02 -18.13
N PRO A 6 13.88 -2.23 -17.54
CA PRO A 6 13.05 -3.30 -18.10
C PRO A 6 11.58 -2.89 -18.22
N GLU A 7 10.87 -3.38 -19.25
CA GLU A 7 9.44 -3.11 -19.44
C GLU A 7 8.57 -3.65 -18.30
N ASN A 8 9.00 -4.77 -17.71
CA ASN A 8 8.30 -5.42 -16.59
C ASN A 8 8.88 -4.98 -15.22
N GLN A 9 9.18 -3.71 -15.06
CA GLN A 9 9.70 -3.17 -13.81
C GLN A 9 8.64 -3.23 -12.72
N THR A 10 8.99 -3.80 -11.58
CA THR A 10 8.18 -3.75 -10.35
C THR A 10 8.45 -2.48 -9.56
N SER A 11 7.54 -2.11 -8.67
CA SER A 11 7.71 -0.95 -7.78
C SER A 11 7.94 0.38 -8.52
N LEU A 12 7.31 0.57 -9.67
CA LEU A 12 7.42 1.79 -10.49
C LEU A 12 7.04 3.06 -9.72
N SER A 13 6.15 2.96 -8.75
CA SER A 13 5.74 4.08 -7.89
C SER A 13 6.92 4.78 -7.20
N TYR A 14 7.94 4.02 -6.77
CA TYR A 14 9.14 4.61 -6.16
C TYR A 14 10.01 5.35 -7.18
N LEU A 15 10.11 4.82 -8.40
CA LEU A 15 10.80 5.50 -9.49
C LEU A 15 10.09 6.80 -9.85
N GLU A 16 8.77 6.75 -10.04
CA GLU A 16 7.93 7.91 -10.35
C GLU A 16 8.00 8.97 -9.25
N MET A 17 8.00 8.58 -7.98
CA MET A 17 8.19 9.49 -6.86
C MET A 17 9.55 10.20 -6.95
N THR A 18 10.63 9.45 -7.19
CA THR A 18 11.97 10.03 -7.34
C THR A 18 12.04 11.02 -8.49
N LEU A 19 11.53 10.66 -9.68
CA LEU A 19 11.53 11.54 -10.85
C LEU A 19 10.66 12.78 -10.63
N SER A 20 9.54 12.63 -9.94
CA SER A 20 8.66 13.75 -9.58
C SER A 20 9.34 14.71 -8.61
N MET A 21 10.06 14.19 -7.62
CA MET A 21 10.86 15.00 -6.70
C MET A 21 11.98 15.75 -7.44
N MET A 22 12.70 15.08 -8.36
CA MET A 22 13.72 15.73 -9.18
C MET A 22 13.14 16.90 -9.99
N LYS A 23 11.99 16.70 -10.65
CA LYS A 23 11.29 17.75 -11.39
C LYS A 23 10.89 18.92 -10.49
N ARG A 24 10.34 18.59 -9.31
CA ARG A 24 9.91 19.59 -8.33
C ARG A 24 11.05 20.49 -7.89
N TYR A 25 12.24 19.92 -7.72
CA TYR A 25 13.45 20.66 -7.38
C TYR A 25 14.22 21.19 -8.59
N GLY A 26 13.57 21.32 -9.75
CA GLY A 26 14.08 22.07 -10.90
C GLY A 26 14.94 21.27 -11.88
N ILE A 27 15.01 19.94 -11.76
CA ILE A 27 15.69 19.10 -12.73
C ILE A 27 14.74 18.72 -13.85
N GLU A 28 15.17 18.94 -15.09
CA GLU A 28 14.41 18.53 -16.28
C GLU A 28 14.58 17.01 -16.48
N VAL A 29 13.45 16.30 -16.43
CA VAL A 29 13.37 14.85 -16.59
C VAL A 29 12.28 14.51 -17.59
N GLU A 30 12.65 13.80 -18.64
CA GLU A 30 11.73 13.24 -19.63
C GLU A 30 11.68 11.72 -19.50
N THR A 31 10.48 11.15 -19.61
CA THR A 31 10.29 9.70 -19.67
C THR A 31 9.58 9.35 -20.98
N LYS A 32 10.20 8.51 -21.79
CA LYS A 32 9.61 7.98 -23.03
C LYS A 32 9.75 6.46 -23.05
N GLN A 33 8.62 5.76 -23.05
CA GLN A 33 8.60 4.30 -22.89
C GLN A 33 9.38 3.89 -21.62
N ASN A 34 10.42 3.07 -21.75
CA ASN A 34 11.28 2.59 -20.67
C ASN A 34 12.65 3.32 -20.61
N ILE A 35 12.72 4.55 -21.13
CA ILE A 35 13.93 5.38 -21.11
C ILE A 35 13.65 6.67 -20.34
N ILE A 36 14.50 6.97 -19.39
CA ILE A 36 14.52 8.21 -18.62
C ILE A 36 15.69 9.03 -19.11
N ASP A 37 15.43 10.27 -19.54
CA ASP A 37 16.46 11.25 -19.89
C ASP A 37 16.48 12.35 -18.83
N ILE A 38 17.57 12.44 -18.09
CA ILE A 38 17.78 13.44 -17.04
C ILE A 38 18.79 14.46 -17.56
N LYS A 39 18.39 15.71 -17.68
CA LYS A 39 19.26 16.80 -18.11
C LYS A 39 20.19 17.24 -16.98
N GLN A 40 21.34 17.77 -17.35
CA GLN A 40 22.21 18.41 -16.36
C GLN A 40 21.54 19.67 -15.85
N GLY A 41 21.53 19.87 -14.54
CA GLY A 41 20.91 21.02 -13.90
C GLY A 41 21.34 21.12 -12.44
N ASN A 42 20.97 22.22 -11.79
CA ASN A 42 21.17 22.44 -10.36
C ASN A 42 19.84 22.32 -9.64
N TYR A 43 19.82 21.63 -8.51
CA TYR A 43 18.66 21.57 -7.65
C TYR A 43 18.37 22.94 -7.04
N LYS A 44 17.09 23.31 -7.06
CA LYS A 44 16.59 24.52 -6.36
C LYS A 44 16.05 24.06 -5.02
N ILE A 45 16.62 24.61 -3.95
CA ILE A 45 16.16 24.32 -2.59
C ILE A 45 14.94 25.21 -2.33
N GLU A 46 13.80 24.59 -2.04
CA GLU A 46 12.60 25.24 -1.55
C GLU A 46 12.35 24.77 -0.11
N GLU A 47 11.87 25.67 0.74
CA GLU A 47 11.40 25.28 2.07
C GLU A 47 10.15 24.42 1.92
N GLU A 48 10.25 23.19 2.36
CA GLU A 48 9.13 22.24 2.28
C GLU A 48 9.01 21.44 3.57
N THR A 49 7.77 21.23 4.00
CA THR A 49 7.46 20.24 5.03
C THR A 49 7.46 18.84 4.41
N PHE A 50 8.29 17.96 4.96
CA PHE A 50 8.29 16.57 4.55
C PHE A 50 6.94 15.91 4.85
N GLU A 51 6.48 15.12 3.92
CA GLU A 51 5.29 14.30 4.10
C GLU A 51 5.61 13.10 4.99
N ALA A 52 4.66 12.68 5.83
CA ALA A 52 4.77 11.45 6.58
C ALA A 52 4.67 10.22 5.66
N ASP A 53 5.15 9.08 6.15
CA ASP A 53 5.24 7.84 5.39
C ASP A 53 3.90 7.11 5.31
N TRP A 54 3.38 6.92 4.09
CA TRP A 54 2.14 6.19 3.83
C TRP A 54 2.25 4.69 4.07
N SER A 55 3.46 4.09 3.93
CA SER A 55 3.67 2.68 4.28
C SER A 55 3.47 2.48 5.79
N SER A 56 4.04 3.37 6.61
CA SER A 56 3.81 3.37 8.07
C SER A 56 2.36 3.66 8.42
N ALA A 57 1.70 4.59 7.72
CA ALA A 57 0.29 4.91 7.93
C ALA A 57 -0.62 3.68 7.72
N SER A 58 -0.27 2.77 6.80
CA SER A 58 -1.07 1.59 6.46
C SER A 58 -1.38 0.67 7.65
N PHE A 59 -0.51 0.60 8.65
CA PHE A 59 -0.74 -0.16 9.88
C PHE A 59 -1.85 0.45 10.75
N PHE A 60 -1.97 1.77 10.76
CA PHE A 60 -3.07 2.45 11.46
C PHE A 60 -4.40 2.25 10.73
N TYR A 61 -4.38 2.18 9.40
CA TYR A 61 -5.56 1.77 8.61
C TYR A 61 -6.03 0.37 9.01
N ALA A 62 -5.10 -0.59 9.13
CA ALA A 62 -5.42 -1.94 9.57
C ALA A 62 -6.03 -1.93 10.98
N LEU A 63 -5.45 -1.17 11.91
CA LEU A 63 -5.98 -1.03 13.27
C LEU A 63 -7.41 -0.50 13.27
N VAL A 64 -7.70 0.58 12.53
CA VAL A 64 -9.05 1.17 12.43
C VAL A 64 -10.05 0.16 11.82
N ALA A 65 -9.63 -0.60 10.81
CA ALA A 65 -10.49 -1.62 10.18
C ALA A 65 -10.85 -2.76 11.13
N ILE A 66 -9.93 -3.17 11.99
CA ILE A 66 -10.11 -4.27 12.95
C ILE A 66 -10.95 -3.81 14.14
N GLU A 67 -10.57 -2.70 14.75
CA GLU A 67 -11.20 -2.20 15.99
C GLU A 67 -12.57 -1.52 15.75
N LYS A 68 -12.79 -0.90 14.60
CA LYS A 68 -14.05 -0.26 14.16
C LYS A 68 -14.58 0.82 15.10
N LYS A 69 -13.79 1.30 16.03
CA LYS A 69 -14.21 2.22 17.11
C LYS A 69 -13.38 3.50 17.15
N HIS A 70 -12.23 3.51 16.52
CA HIS A 70 -11.27 4.58 16.66
C HIS A 70 -11.29 5.51 15.45
N LYS A 71 -11.08 6.78 15.76
CA LYS A 71 -10.73 7.82 14.81
C LYS A 71 -9.29 8.23 15.10
N ILE A 72 -8.42 8.12 14.12
CA ILE A 72 -6.99 8.38 14.27
C ILE A 72 -6.60 9.56 13.40
N PHE A 73 -5.89 10.52 13.99
CA PHE A 73 -5.24 11.60 13.26
C PHE A 73 -3.81 11.18 12.92
N LEU A 74 -3.45 11.26 11.65
CA LEU A 74 -2.14 10.96 11.10
C LEU A 74 -1.52 12.26 10.59
N PRO A 75 -0.58 12.86 11.34
CA PRO A 75 -0.03 14.16 10.99
C PRO A 75 0.81 14.07 9.73
N GLN A 76 0.87 15.18 8.99
CA GLN A 76 1.71 15.37 7.81
C GLN A 76 1.43 14.46 6.60
N LEU A 77 0.39 13.63 6.62
CA LEU A 77 -0.08 12.96 5.41
C LEU A 77 -0.80 13.95 4.49
N LYS A 78 -0.49 13.93 3.21
CA LYS A 78 -1.00 14.88 2.23
C LYS A 78 -2.00 14.21 1.27
N GLU A 79 -3.06 14.93 0.92
CA GLU A 79 -4.01 14.47 -0.09
C GLU A 79 -3.34 14.27 -1.47
N ASN A 80 -2.44 15.17 -1.84
CA ASN A 80 -1.68 15.12 -3.10
C ASN A 80 -0.29 14.50 -2.89
N SER A 81 -0.25 13.27 -2.34
CA SER A 81 0.99 12.54 -2.12
C SER A 81 1.57 11.99 -3.42
N LEU A 82 2.90 12.00 -3.51
CA LEU A 82 3.65 11.29 -4.55
C LEU A 82 3.96 9.84 -4.17
N GLN A 83 3.70 9.43 -2.93
CA GLN A 83 3.98 8.08 -2.46
C GLN A 83 2.94 7.10 -3.02
N GLY A 84 3.41 6.02 -3.66
CA GLY A 84 2.53 4.98 -4.23
C GLY A 84 1.64 4.32 -3.18
N ASP A 85 2.14 4.19 -1.95
CA ASP A 85 1.44 3.55 -0.83
C ASP A 85 0.24 4.36 -0.31
N LYS A 86 0.02 5.60 -0.80
CA LYS A 86 -1.28 6.28 -0.65
C LYS A 86 -2.46 5.45 -1.20
N ALA A 87 -2.20 4.48 -2.07
CA ALA A 87 -3.20 3.52 -2.54
C ALA A 87 -3.95 2.81 -1.40
N ILE A 88 -3.40 2.78 -0.19
CA ILE A 88 -4.02 2.22 1.02
C ILE A 88 -5.38 2.85 1.31
N GLU A 89 -5.52 4.17 1.11
CA GLU A 89 -6.78 4.89 1.28
C GLU A 89 -7.91 4.26 0.46
N ARG A 90 -7.69 4.07 -0.85
CA ARG A 90 -8.67 3.48 -1.75
C ARG A 90 -8.96 2.01 -1.40
N ILE A 91 -7.92 1.23 -1.07
CA ILE A 91 -8.05 -0.18 -0.70
C ILE A 91 -8.92 -0.28 0.55
N PHE A 92 -8.62 0.48 1.59
CA PHE A 92 -9.33 0.38 2.86
C PHE A 92 -10.73 0.96 2.81
N ARG A 93 -10.95 2.00 2.02
CA ARG A 93 -12.30 2.50 1.77
C ARG A 93 -13.21 1.43 1.17
N LYS A 94 -12.74 0.72 0.15
CA LYS A 94 -13.53 -0.26 -0.59
C LYS A 94 -13.66 -1.61 0.12
N SER A 95 -12.60 -2.06 0.81
CA SER A 95 -12.55 -3.41 1.38
C SER A 95 -12.93 -3.45 2.85
N PHE A 96 -12.69 -2.36 3.60
CA PHE A 96 -12.75 -2.38 5.05
C PHE A 96 -13.61 -1.26 5.65
N SER A 97 -14.25 -0.45 4.82
CA SER A 97 -15.09 0.68 5.26
C SER A 97 -14.32 1.71 6.10
N VAL A 98 -13.06 1.97 5.79
CA VAL A 98 -12.26 3.02 6.43
C VAL A 98 -12.26 4.25 5.54
N LEU A 99 -12.78 5.35 6.07
CA LEU A 99 -12.84 6.65 5.42
C LEU A 99 -11.61 7.48 5.80
N THR A 100 -11.07 8.19 4.81
CA THR A 100 -10.01 9.19 5.01
C THR A 100 -10.58 10.58 4.73
N SER A 101 -10.29 11.52 5.61
CA SER A 101 -10.54 12.94 5.39
C SER A 101 -9.27 13.74 5.68
N TYR A 102 -9.10 14.87 5.01
CA TYR A 102 -7.87 15.66 5.09
C TYR A 102 -8.09 16.98 5.82
N THR A 103 -7.08 17.38 6.58
CA THR A 103 -6.93 18.69 7.18
C THR A 103 -5.66 19.36 6.65
N LYS A 104 -5.38 20.59 7.07
CA LYS A 104 -4.11 21.25 6.74
C LYS A 104 -2.89 20.57 7.37
N GLU A 105 -3.09 19.90 8.51
CA GLU A 105 -2.03 19.30 9.31
C GLU A 105 -1.82 17.81 9.03
N GLY A 106 -2.75 17.15 8.30
CA GLY A 106 -2.65 15.72 8.03
C GLY A 106 -3.98 15.07 7.64
N ALA A 107 -4.04 13.75 7.77
CA ALA A 107 -5.22 12.95 7.46
C ALA A 107 -5.88 12.41 8.74
N ILE A 108 -7.19 12.25 8.68
CA ILE A 108 -8.00 11.58 9.70
C ILE A 108 -8.57 10.32 9.07
N ILE A 109 -8.37 9.20 9.73
CA ILE A 109 -8.93 7.91 9.32
C ILE A 109 -9.95 7.43 10.34
N GLU A 110 -11.11 6.95 9.87
CA GLU A 110 -12.17 6.45 10.74
C GLU A 110 -12.97 5.33 10.07
N TYR A 111 -13.50 4.42 10.85
CA TYR A 111 -14.43 3.41 10.37
C TYR A 111 -15.79 4.04 10.08
N SER A 112 -16.35 3.75 8.91
CA SER A 112 -17.67 4.24 8.48
C SER A 112 -18.55 3.04 8.09
N PRO A 113 -19.49 2.62 8.94
CA PRO A 113 -20.31 1.43 8.70
C PRO A 113 -21.21 1.54 7.47
N ASP A 114 -21.52 2.75 7.05
CA ASP A 114 -22.39 3.03 5.89
C ASP A 114 -21.69 2.80 4.54
N LEU A 115 -20.36 2.60 4.54
CA LEU A 115 -19.62 2.30 3.33
C LEU A 115 -19.79 0.82 2.96
N GLU A 116 -20.34 0.60 1.78
CA GLU A 116 -20.48 -0.76 1.23
C GLU A 116 -19.12 -1.34 0.89
N LYS A 117 -18.86 -2.56 1.38
CA LYS A 117 -17.66 -3.32 1.05
C LYS A 117 -17.82 -4.03 -0.28
N GLN A 118 -16.78 -4.03 -1.05
CA GLN A 118 -16.72 -4.70 -2.35
C GLN A 118 -15.64 -5.78 -2.35
N PRO A 119 -15.93 -6.98 -2.87
CA PRO A 119 -14.89 -7.96 -3.15
C PRO A 119 -13.87 -7.36 -4.11
N GLN A 120 -12.58 -7.54 -3.83
CA GLN A 120 -11.52 -6.99 -4.66
C GLN A 120 -10.42 -8.00 -4.89
N GLN A 121 -9.88 -7.98 -6.11
CA GLN A 121 -8.53 -8.44 -6.37
C GLN A 121 -7.59 -7.23 -6.27
N ILE A 122 -6.57 -7.35 -5.43
CA ILE A 122 -5.59 -6.28 -5.19
C ILE A 122 -4.26 -6.75 -5.77
N ASP A 123 -3.71 -5.94 -6.66
CA ASP A 123 -2.38 -6.15 -7.23
C ASP A 123 -1.35 -5.31 -6.46
N PHE A 124 -0.37 -5.98 -5.87
CA PHE A 124 0.70 -5.39 -5.07
C PHE A 124 2.00 -5.17 -5.85
N THR A 125 2.01 -5.35 -7.18
CA THR A 125 3.21 -5.13 -8.01
C THR A 125 3.84 -3.76 -7.78
N SER A 126 3.03 -2.70 -7.67
CA SER A 126 3.51 -1.32 -7.48
C SER A 126 3.58 -0.89 -6.01
N THR A 127 2.91 -1.60 -5.10
CA THR A 127 2.80 -1.24 -3.67
C THR A 127 2.99 -2.46 -2.76
N PRO A 128 4.13 -3.16 -2.87
CA PRO A 128 4.34 -4.43 -2.15
C PRO A 128 4.34 -4.28 -0.62
N ASP A 129 4.67 -3.10 -0.11
CA ASP A 129 4.73 -2.84 1.33
C ASP A 129 3.33 -2.76 1.97
N LEU A 130 2.28 -2.54 1.17
CA LEU A 130 0.90 -2.56 1.63
C LEU A 130 0.32 -3.97 1.84
N PHE A 131 0.99 -5.03 1.35
CA PHE A 131 0.46 -6.39 1.41
C PHE A 131 0.18 -6.84 2.85
N LEU A 132 1.15 -6.69 3.76
CA LEU A 132 1.00 -7.18 5.14
C LEU A 132 -0.13 -6.49 5.92
N PRO A 133 -0.25 -5.14 5.96
CA PRO A 133 -1.37 -4.48 6.64
C PRO A 133 -2.73 -4.88 6.05
N VAL A 134 -2.83 -5.01 4.72
CA VAL A 134 -4.06 -5.44 4.05
C VAL A 134 -4.39 -6.91 4.40
N LEU A 135 -3.39 -7.80 4.36
CA LEU A 135 -3.57 -9.22 4.71
C LEU A 135 -4.07 -9.37 6.15
N ILE A 136 -3.45 -8.69 7.11
CA ILE A 136 -3.85 -8.77 8.53
C ILE A 136 -5.27 -8.23 8.72
N ALA A 137 -5.61 -7.12 8.08
CA ALA A 137 -6.97 -6.58 8.13
C ALA A 137 -7.99 -7.58 7.52
N ASP A 138 -7.69 -8.25 6.39
CA ASP A 138 -8.57 -9.27 5.80
C ASP A 138 -8.67 -10.52 6.69
N VAL A 139 -7.59 -10.94 7.31
CA VAL A 139 -7.60 -12.06 8.28
C VAL A 139 -8.53 -11.75 9.45
N CYS A 140 -8.46 -10.56 10.02
CA CYS A 140 -9.24 -10.15 11.20
C CYS A 140 -10.66 -9.69 10.88
N THR A 141 -10.97 -9.41 9.62
CA THR A 141 -12.30 -8.98 9.17
C THR A 141 -12.89 -10.00 8.19
N SER A 142 -14.16 -9.92 7.90
CA SER A 142 -14.81 -10.85 6.96
C SER A 142 -14.78 -10.34 5.51
N SER A 143 -13.70 -9.69 5.09
CA SER A 143 -13.56 -9.18 3.73
C SER A 143 -13.25 -10.31 2.73
N GLN A 144 -13.62 -10.13 1.47
CA GLN A 144 -13.40 -11.13 0.41
C GLN A 144 -12.34 -10.59 -0.55
N LEU A 145 -11.08 -10.83 -0.22
CA LEU A 145 -9.95 -10.33 -1.01
C LEU A 145 -9.21 -11.47 -1.68
N SER A 146 -8.61 -11.14 -2.82
CA SER A 146 -7.60 -11.94 -3.51
C SER A 146 -6.40 -11.06 -3.83
N TYR A 147 -5.23 -11.65 -3.88
CA TYR A 147 -3.96 -10.95 -3.94
C TYR A 147 -3.13 -11.40 -5.12
N SER A 148 -2.61 -10.46 -5.90
CA SER A 148 -1.66 -10.71 -6.99
C SER A 148 -0.47 -9.76 -6.88
N GLY A 149 0.54 -9.91 -7.76
CA GLY A 149 1.72 -9.06 -7.75
C GLY A 149 2.66 -9.28 -6.56
N LEU A 150 2.69 -10.52 -6.01
CA LEU A 150 3.40 -10.86 -4.78
C LEU A 150 4.87 -11.28 -4.99
N GLN A 151 5.35 -11.33 -6.24
CA GLN A 151 6.64 -11.92 -6.61
C GLN A 151 7.84 -11.27 -5.93
N THR A 152 7.74 -9.97 -5.64
CA THR A 152 8.83 -9.21 -5.00
C THR A 152 8.89 -9.34 -3.49
N LEU A 153 7.86 -9.89 -2.85
CA LEU A 153 7.77 -9.95 -1.38
C LEU A 153 8.85 -10.85 -0.77
N ASN A 154 9.23 -11.93 -1.46
CA ASN A 154 10.29 -12.82 -1.01
C ASN A 154 11.71 -12.35 -1.38
N LEU A 155 11.81 -11.21 -2.11
CA LEU A 155 13.07 -10.55 -2.46
C LEU A 155 13.41 -9.37 -1.53
N LYS A 156 12.58 -9.12 -0.51
CA LYS A 156 12.80 -8.09 0.52
C LYS A 156 13.81 -8.56 1.57
N GLU A 157 13.98 -7.82 2.67
CA GLU A 157 14.90 -8.12 3.77
C GLU A 157 14.62 -9.48 4.43
N SER A 158 13.40 -9.99 4.27
CA SER A 158 12.98 -11.34 4.64
C SER A 158 12.16 -11.94 3.50
N GLN A 159 12.00 -13.26 3.49
CA GLN A 159 11.00 -13.95 2.64
C GLN A 159 9.60 -13.62 3.17
N ARG A 160 9.16 -12.38 2.91
CA ARG A 160 8.02 -11.73 3.59
C ARG A 160 6.72 -12.50 3.38
N LEU A 161 6.44 -12.97 2.15
CA LEU A 161 5.26 -13.75 1.83
C LEU A 161 5.26 -15.10 2.55
N ASP A 162 6.35 -15.85 2.43
CA ASP A 162 6.46 -17.19 3.00
C ASP A 162 6.36 -17.14 4.53
N LYS A 163 7.01 -16.15 5.14
CA LYS A 163 6.94 -15.96 6.59
C LYS A 163 5.55 -15.53 7.06
N ALA A 164 4.85 -14.70 6.31
CA ALA A 164 3.47 -14.34 6.65
C ALA A 164 2.54 -15.58 6.59
N ILE A 165 2.67 -16.40 5.55
CA ILE A 165 1.90 -17.63 5.40
C ILE A 165 2.22 -18.60 6.54
N GLU A 166 3.51 -18.86 6.81
CA GLU A 166 3.98 -19.73 7.89
C GLU A 166 3.40 -19.32 9.27
N GLN A 167 3.46 -18.02 9.59
CA GLN A 167 2.94 -17.53 10.87
C GLN A 167 1.41 -17.64 10.95
N LEU A 168 0.70 -17.33 9.89
CA LEU A 168 -0.76 -17.40 9.88
C LEU A 168 -1.27 -18.86 9.89
N GLN A 169 -0.52 -19.82 9.34
CA GLN A 169 -0.83 -21.25 9.45
C GLN A 169 -0.83 -21.75 10.91
N GLN A 170 -0.03 -21.16 11.80
CA GLN A 170 -0.06 -21.51 13.24
C GLN A 170 -1.41 -21.15 13.87
N PHE A 171 -2.12 -20.17 13.33
CA PHE A 171 -3.49 -19.81 13.69
C PHE A 171 -4.56 -20.55 12.89
N ARG A 172 -4.18 -21.64 12.18
CA ARG A 172 -5.05 -22.44 11.31
C ARG A 172 -5.65 -21.67 10.13
N ILE A 173 -5.00 -20.57 9.74
CA ILE A 173 -5.38 -19.80 8.55
C ILE A 173 -4.68 -20.43 7.36
N LYS A 174 -5.45 -20.84 6.37
CA LYS A 174 -4.95 -21.46 5.14
C LYS A 174 -5.11 -20.52 3.96
N PHE A 175 -4.26 -20.74 2.96
CA PHE A 175 -4.28 -20.00 1.70
C PHE A 175 -4.51 -20.96 0.55
N ILE A 176 -5.17 -20.46 -0.49
CA ILE A 176 -5.36 -21.13 -1.77
C ILE A 176 -4.67 -20.27 -2.82
N GLU A 177 -3.78 -20.88 -3.60
CA GLU A 177 -3.11 -20.22 -4.72
C GLU A 177 -3.57 -20.83 -6.03
N ASN A 178 -4.09 -19.99 -6.93
CA ASN A 178 -4.50 -20.36 -8.27
C ASN A 178 -4.00 -19.28 -9.26
N ASN A 179 -3.24 -19.67 -10.27
CA ASN A 179 -2.75 -18.77 -11.33
C ASN A 179 -2.08 -17.49 -10.79
N ASN A 180 -1.17 -17.63 -9.81
CA ASN A 180 -0.49 -16.51 -9.14
C ASN A 180 -1.43 -15.54 -8.38
N VAL A 181 -2.63 -15.97 -8.07
CA VAL A 181 -3.57 -15.26 -7.22
C VAL A 181 -3.72 -16.02 -5.91
N LEU A 182 -3.40 -15.36 -4.81
CA LEU A 182 -3.51 -15.90 -3.46
C LEU A 182 -4.83 -15.45 -2.84
N THR A 183 -5.53 -16.36 -2.18
CA THR A 183 -6.77 -16.10 -1.42
C THR A 183 -6.71 -16.77 -0.07
N LEU A 184 -7.44 -16.21 0.91
CA LEU A 184 -7.64 -16.89 2.19
C LEU A 184 -8.69 -18.00 2.05
N ASP A 185 -8.37 -19.20 2.55
CA ASP A 185 -9.35 -20.27 2.72
C ASP A 185 -10.25 -19.95 3.92
N LYS A 186 -11.47 -19.54 3.64
CA LYS A 186 -12.46 -19.12 4.65
C LYS A 186 -13.25 -20.26 5.28
N THR A 187 -13.05 -21.49 4.81
CA THR A 187 -13.84 -22.66 5.27
C THR A 187 -13.46 -23.12 6.69
N GLN A 188 -12.34 -22.66 7.24
CA GLN A 188 -11.80 -23.10 8.52
C GLN A 188 -11.57 -21.96 9.53
N ARG A 189 -12.21 -20.81 9.35
CA ARG A 189 -12.11 -19.70 10.31
C ARG A 189 -12.92 -20.01 11.58
N HIS A 190 -12.24 -20.40 12.62
CA HIS A 190 -12.75 -20.36 13.98
C HIS A 190 -11.99 -19.29 14.77
N PHE A 191 -12.21 -18.00 14.47
CA PHE A 191 -11.97 -16.99 15.44
C PHE A 191 -13.17 -17.00 16.39
N ASN A 192 -13.05 -17.70 17.51
CA ASN A 192 -13.92 -17.45 18.62
C ASN A 192 -13.65 -16.01 19.05
N ASN A 193 -14.61 -15.12 18.82
CA ASN A 193 -14.59 -13.83 19.47
C ASN A 193 -14.48 -14.09 20.97
N PRO A 194 -13.52 -13.43 21.67
CA PRO A 194 -13.47 -13.48 23.11
C PRO A 194 -14.71 -12.84 23.73
#